data_500db642786fed0241c4b50e40065094
#
_entry.id   500db642786fed0241c4b50e40065094
#
_cell.length_a   1.000
_cell.length_b   1.000
_cell.length_c   1.000
_cell.angle_alpha   90.00
_cell.angle_beta   90.00
_cell.angle_gamma   90.00
#
_symmetry.space_group_name_H-M   'P 1'
#
loop_
_entity.id
_entity.type
_entity.pdbx_description
1 polymer ?
#
loop_
_entity_poly.entity_id
_entity_poly.type
_entity_poly.pdbx_seq_one_letter_code
_entity_poly.pdbx_strand_id
1 'polypeptide(L)'
;MTPVDLTAIAAALPGPWSSRPLAEIGDARVKVLRMSGAGLPQESHPTAEALMVLDGRLELEVAGRLVPVLAGQLYVVPADTPHAVRAGSHGTLLIVERG
;
A
#
# COMPACT_ATOMS: atom_id res chain seq x y z
N MET A 1 -10.06 -20.11 9.79
CA MET A 1 -10.38 -18.91 8.98
C MET A 1 -10.35 -19.29 7.50
N THR A 2 -11.20 -18.70 6.70
CA THR A 2 -11.23 -18.92 5.26
C THR A 2 -10.24 -17.98 4.55
N PRO A 3 -9.78 -18.35 3.36
CA PRO A 3 -8.99 -17.43 2.55
C PRO A 3 -9.75 -16.14 2.26
N VAL A 4 -9.01 -15.05 2.13
CA VAL A 4 -9.54 -13.71 1.88
C VAL A 4 -9.23 -13.33 0.43
N ASP A 5 -10.26 -12.92 -0.33
CA ASP A 5 -10.09 -12.44 -1.69
C ASP A 5 -9.75 -10.95 -1.66
N LEU A 6 -8.46 -10.66 -1.81
CA LEU A 6 -7.93 -9.30 -1.62
C LEU A 6 -8.46 -8.31 -2.66
N THR A 7 -8.52 -8.72 -3.92
CA THR A 7 -8.99 -7.81 -4.98
C THR A 7 -10.48 -7.55 -4.87
N ALA A 8 -11.26 -8.56 -4.48
CA ALA A 8 -12.70 -8.39 -4.26
C ALA A 8 -12.98 -7.44 -3.09
N ILE A 9 -12.23 -7.58 -2.00
CA ILE A 9 -12.38 -6.69 -0.84
C ILE A 9 -12.02 -5.27 -1.22
N ALA A 10 -10.91 -5.06 -1.91
CA ALA A 10 -10.47 -3.73 -2.34
C ALA A 10 -11.51 -3.07 -3.24
N ALA A 11 -12.10 -3.82 -4.18
CA ALA A 11 -13.14 -3.32 -5.08
C ALA A 11 -14.41 -2.91 -4.34
N ALA A 12 -14.72 -3.57 -3.22
CA ALA A 12 -15.92 -3.30 -2.44
C ALA A 12 -15.73 -2.19 -1.38
N LEU A 13 -14.53 -1.66 -1.20
CA LEU A 13 -14.30 -0.58 -0.26
C LEU A 13 -15.07 0.69 -0.66
N PRO A 14 -15.55 1.47 0.32
CA PRO A 14 -16.37 2.65 0.02
C PRO A 14 -15.63 3.75 -0.74
N GLY A 15 -14.30 3.78 -0.67
CA GLY A 15 -13.51 4.77 -1.37
C GLY A 15 -12.07 4.32 -1.56
N PRO A 16 -11.33 4.98 -2.47
CA PRO A 16 -9.91 4.69 -2.66
C PRO A 16 -9.09 5.22 -1.48
N TRP A 17 -7.88 4.65 -1.30
CA TRP A 17 -6.91 5.01 -0.27
C TRP A 17 -7.37 4.78 1.17
N SER A 18 -8.56 4.27 1.35
CA SER A 18 -9.10 3.90 2.66
C SER A 18 -8.79 2.44 2.91
N SER A 19 -7.79 2.17 3.73
CA SER A 19 -7.35 0.80 3.99
C SER A 19 -8.29 0.05 4.90
N ARG A 20 -8.42 -1.26 4.64
CA ARG A 20 -9.15 -2.17 5.51
C ARG A 20 -8.16 -3.12 6.18
N PRO A 21 -8.08 -3.13 7.52
CA PRO A 21 -7.30 -4.13 8.25
C PRO A 21 -7.89 -5.52 8.03
N LEU A 22 -7.04 -6.50 7.74
CA LEU A 22 -7.44 -7.89 7.48
C LEU A 22 -7.00 -8.84 8.57
N ALA A 23 -5.80 -8.62 9.13
CA ALA A 23 -5.19 -9.52 10.11
C ALA A 23 -4.12 -8.81 10.91
N GLU A 24 -3.81 -9.36 12.07
CA GLU A 24 -2.66 -9.00 12.88
C GLU A 24 -1.74 -10.22 12.97
N ILE A 25 -0.44 -10.00 12.79
CA ILE A 25 0.58 -11.03 12.90
C ILE A 25 1.68 -10.48 13.80
N GLY A 26 1.64 -10.86 15.08
CA GLY A 26 2.48 -10.25 16.10
C GLY A 26 2.16 -8.75 16.20
N ASP A 27 3.16 -7.90 16.06
CA ASP A 27 3.00 -6.44 16.06
C ASP A 27 2.63 -5.89 14.68
N ALA A 28 2.61 -6.74 13.66
CA ALA A 28 2.31 -6.32 12.29
C ALA A 28 0.83 -6.39 12.00
N ARG A 29 0.39 -5.49 11.13
CA ARG A 29 -0.99 -5.44 10.64
C ARG A 29 -0.98 -5.55 9.13
N VAL A 30 -1.84 -6.42 8.61
CA VAL A 30 -2.03 -6.60 7.16
C VAL A 30 -3.26 -5.85 6.74
N LYS A 31 -3.12 -4.96 5.77
CA LYS A 31 -4.20 -4.12 5.26
C LYS A 31 -4.27 -4.19 3.75
N VAL A 32 -5.44 -3.93 3.21
CA VAL A 32 -5.64 -3.81 1.76
C VAL A 32 -6.36 -2.50 1.45
N LEU A 33 -6.02 -1.89 0.32
CA LEU A 33 -6.71 -0.72 -0.18
C LEU A 33 -6.79 -0.73 -1.71
N ARG A 34 -7.70 0.07 -2.23
CA ARG A 34 -7.77 0.36 -3.66
C ARG A 34 -7.10 1.72 -3.92
N MET A 35 -6.14 1.74 -4.85
CA MET A 35 -5.51 2.96 -5.30
C MET A 35 -6.40 3.67 -6.32
N SER A 36 -6.39 4.99 -6.31
CA SER A 36 -7.02 5.80 -7.36
C SER A 36 -5.94 6.48 -8.19
N GLY A 37 -6.32 7.18 -9.27
CA GLY A 37 -5.38 7.96 -10.06
C GLY A 37 -4.78 9.17 -9.35
N ALA A 38 -5.33 9.59 -8.21
CA ALA A 38 -4.80 10.70 -7.43
C ALA A 38 -3.59 10.28 -6.61
N GLY A 39 -2.66 11.21 -6.38
CA GLY A 39 -1.52 10.98 -5.51
C GLY A 39 -1.86 11.20 -4.04
N LEU A 40 -0.89 10.90 -3.18
CA LEU A 40 -0.92 11.18 -1.74
C LEU A 40 0.29 12.05 -1.38
N PRO A 41 0.13 12.96 -0.41
CA PRO A 41 1.23 13.82 0.01
C PRO A 41 2.34 13.01 0.70
N GLN A 42 3.51 13.64 0.80
CA GLN A 42 4.64 13.05 1.48
C GLN A 42 4.35 12.80 2.96
N GLU A 43 4.77 11.63 3.42
CA GLU A 43 4.70 11.25 4.83
C GLU A 43 5.93 10.42 5.21
N SER A 44 6.09 10.19 6.51
CA SER A 44 7.18 9.39 7.06
C SER A 44 6.66 8.70 8.32
N HIS A 45 7.12 7.48 8.57
CA HIS A 45 6.68 6.69 9.72
C HIS A 45 7.88 6.18 10.52
N PRO A 46 7.76 6.01 11.84
CA PRO A 46 8.86 5.51 12.68
C PRO A 46 9.17 4.03 12.49
N THR A 47 8.35 3.30 11.76
CA THR A 47 8.56 1.89 11.43
C THR A 47 8.53 1.66 9.94
N ALA A 48 9.19 0.62 9.47
CA ALA A 48 9.14 0.24 8.06
C ALA A 48 7.74 -0.24 7.67
N GLU A 49 7.40 -0.12 6.38
CA GLU A 49 6.20 -0.71 5.84
C GLU A 49 6.48 -1.44 4.54
N ALA A 50 5.84 -2.58 4.34
CA ALA A 50 5.92 -3.34 3.12
C ALA A 50 4.71 -3.02 2.24
N LEU A 51 4.97 -2.71 0.97
CA LEU A 51 3.97 -2.37 -0.02
C LEU A 51 4.03 -3.39 -1.15
N MET A 52 2.94 -4.11 -1.37
CA MET A 52 2.85 -5.10 -2.45
C MET A 52 1.71 -4.74 -3.39
N VAL A 53 2.01 -4.59 -4.66
CA VAL A 53 1.01 -4.34 -5.69
C VAL A 53 0.48 -5.67 -6.20
N LEU A 54 -0.82 -5.90 -6.05
CA LEU A 54 -1.47 -7.13 -6.51
C LEU A 54 -1.94 -7.01 -7.96
N ASP A 55 -2.47 -5.86 -8.31
CA ASP A 55 -2.80 -5.50 -9.68
C ASP A 55 -2.62 -3.99 -9.84
N GLY A 56 -2.48 -3.54 -11.06
CA GLY A 56 -2.25 -2.14 -11.36
C GLY A 56 -0.79 -1.73 -11.14
N ARG A 57 -0.59 -0.53 -10.60
CA ARG A 57 0.74 0.07 -10.50
C ARG A 57 0.76 1.13 -9.41
N LEU A 58 1.81 1.14 -8.59
CA LEU A 58 2.08 2.18 -7.60
C LEU A 58 3.23 3.05 -8.10
N GLU A 59 2.97 4.34 -8.28
CA GLU A 59 3.99 5.34 -8.59
C GLU A 59 4.51 5.91 -7.28
N LEU A 60 5.44 5.19 -6.64
CA LEU A 60 5.98 5.55 -5.34
C LEU A 60 7.15 6.53 -5.51
N GLU A 61 7.22 7.53 -4.65
CA GLU A 61 8.36 8.44 -4.54
C GLU A 61 9.00 8.23 -3.17
N VAL A 62 10.27 7.86 -3.15
CA VAL A 62 11.01 7.55 -1.93
C VAL A 62 12.23 8.43 -1.86
N ALA A 63 12.32 9.26 -0.82
CA ALA A 63 13.42 10.22 -0.64
C ALA A 63 13.68 11.06 -1.91
N GLY A 64 12.60 11.50 -2.57
CA GLY A 64 12.63 12.31 -3.78
C GLY A 64 12.88 11.55 -5.07
N ARG A 65 12.96 10.22 -5.04
CA ARG A 65 13.24 9.38 -6.21
C ARG A 65 12.01 8.58 -6.58
N LEU A 66 11.69 8.50 -7.88
CA LEU A 66 10.59 7.68 -8.36
C LEU A 66 10.98 6.20 -8.29
N VAL A 67 10.14 5.41 -7.62
CA VAL A 67 10.27 3.97 -7.49
C VAL A 67 8.94 3.34 -7.91
N PRO A 68 8.76 3.00 -9.20
CA PRO A 68 7.55 2.32 -9.63
C PRO A 68 7.51 0.91 -9.04
N VAL A 69 6.35 0.53 -8.50
CA VAL A 69 6.11 -0.83 -8.01
C VAL A 69 5.01 -1.42 -8.87
N LEU A 70 5.33 -2.49 -9.59
CA LEU A 70 4.45 -3.12 -10.55
C LEU A 70 3.70 -4.30 -9.92
N ALA A 71 2.66 -4.77 -10.59
CA ALA A 71 1.89 -5.94 -10.13
C ALA A 71 2.82 -7.13 -9.84
N GLY A 72 2.65 -7.74 -8.67
CA GLY A 72 3.49 -8.84 -8.21
C GLY A 72 4.80 -8.42 -7.54
N GLN A 73 5.08 -7.13 -7.47
CA GLN A 73 6.30 -6.61 -6.83
C GLN A 73 6.03 -6.11 -5.42
N LEU A 74 7.06 -6.21 -4.59
CA LEU A 74 7.09 -5.75 -3.20
C LEU A 74 8.18 -4.68 -3.04
N TYR A 75 7.85 -3.60 -2.36
CA TYR A 75 8.84 -2.62 -1.92
C TYR A 75 8.68 -2.37 -0.42
N VAL A 76 9.80 -2.38 0.31
CA VAL A 76 9.79 -2.06 1.74
C VAL A 76 10.34 -0.65 1.92
N VAL A 77 9.49 0.25 2.39
CA VAL A 77 9.92 1.61 2.76
C VAL A 77 10.55 1.54 4.15
N PRO A 78 11.84 1.90 4.28
CA PRO A 78 12.48 1.87 5.60
C PRO A 78 11.85 2.86 6.58
N ALA A 79 12.07 2.61 7.87
CA ALA A 79 11.65 3.53 8.92
C ALA A 79 12.22 4.94 8.65
N ASP A 80 11.45 5.96 9.04
CA ASP A 80 11.84 7.38 8.97
C ASP A 80 12.25 7.86 7.58
N THR A 81 11.75 7.22 6.54
CA THR A 81 12.06 7.57 5.15
C THR A 81 10.90 8.33 4.53
N PRO A 82 11.09 9.58 4.07
CA PRO A 82 10.04 10.33 3.39
C PRO A 82 9.61 9.63 2.11
N HIS A 83 8.30 9.46 1.94
CA HIS A 83 7.73 8.85 0.75
C HIS A 83 6.38 9.46 0.43
N ALA A 84 6.03 9.41 -0.85
CA ALA A 84 4.79 9.94 -1.37
C ALA A 84 4.27 9.04 -2.49
N VAL A 85 3.01 9.18 -2.81
CA VAL A 85 2.39 8.49 -3.95
C VAL A 85 2.09 9.53 -5.01
N ARG A 86 2.59 9.30 -6.23
CA ARG A 86 2.36 10.19 -7.37
C ARG A 86 1.08 9.82 -8.09
N ALA A 87 0.54 10.78 -8.82
CA ALA A 87 -0.62 10.56 -9.67
C ALA A 87 -0.36 9.44 -10.68
N GLY A 88 -1.41 8.70 -11.05
CA GLY A 88 -1.31 7.56 -11.96
C GLY A 88 -1.28 6.22 -11.26
N SER A 89 -1.16 6.19 -9.94
CA SER A 89 -1.25 4.94 -9.17
C SER A 89 -2.68 4.40 -9.21
N HIS A 90 -2.82 3.10 -9.45
CA HIS A 90 -4.14 2.47 -9.55
C HIS A 90 -4.04 0.98 -9.25
N GLY A 91 -5.17 0.36 -8.92
CA GLY A 91 -5.26 -1.07 -8.63
C GLY A 91 -5.29 -1.36 -7.14
N THR A 92 -4.83 -2.55 -6.77
CA THR A 92 -4.92 -3.09 -5.41
C THR A 92 -3.55 -3.12 -4.74
N LEU A 93 -3.47 -2.54 -3.55
CA LEU A 93 -2.26 -2.48 -2.74
C LEU A 93 -2.46 -3.22 -1.43
N LEU A 94 -1.53 -4.12 -1.12
CA LEU A 94 -1.44 -4.77 0.19
C LEU A 94 -0.33 -4.10 0.99
N ILE A 95 -0.64 -3.77 2.23
CA ILE A 95 0.29 -3.10 3.15
C ILE A 95 0.50 -3.99 4.36
N VAL A 96 1.76 -4.17 4.75
CA VAL A 96 2.12 -4.81 6.02
C VAL A 96 2.96 -3.81 6.79
N GLU A 97 2.47 -3.42 7.95
CA GLU A 97 3.12 -2.43 8.79
C GLU A 97 2.84 -2.70 10.26
N ARG A 98 3.60 -2.08 11.13
CA ARG A 98 3.35 -2.16 12.57
C ARG A 98 2.04 -1.47 12.90
N GLY A 99 1.22 -2.15 13.67
CA GLY A 99 -0.09 -1.64 14.09
C GLY A 99 -0.06 -0.59 15.19
#